data_137e963f7d03768fb3f9a11175187cbc
#
_entry.id   137e963f7d03768fb3f9a11175187cbc
#
_cell.length_a   1.000
_cell.length_b   1.000
_cell.length_c   1.000
_cell.angle_alpha   90.00
_cell.angle_beta   90.00
_cell.angle_gamma   90.00
#
_symmetry.space_group_name_H-M   'P 1'
#
loop_
_entity.id
_entity.type
_entity.pdbx_description
1 polymer ?
#
loop_
_entity_poly.entity_id
_entity_poly.type
_entity_poly.pdbx_seq_one_letter_code
_entity_poly.pdbx_strand_id
1 'polypeptide(L)'
;MFNDIRTFFAALASLKVSRHVKPALWTMVGSMLFTAAAQTTAYGLEFPMTTSLTLPTSKNLTASGTLPSAALVGETSEMALVAYMSQQVESAREKAGAQKIAKALMNVKYSWGEKQYTCLNNLWNRESHWNYKAHNYRSGAHGIAQALPATKMAVISDDWRTNPVTQIQWGLHYINVRYDNPCNAWAKYKRHRYY
;
A
#
# COMPACT_ATOMS: atom_id res chain seq x y z
N MET A 1 -1.68 6.42 31.28
CA MET A 1 -1.44 4.97 31.27
C MET A 1 -0.35 4.54 30.26
N PHE A 2 0.37 5.48 29.61
CA PHE A 2 1.43 5.18 28.64
C PHE A 2 2.86 5.48 29.13
N ASN A 3 3.03 6.03 30.32
CA ASN A 3 4.37 6.36 30.87
C ASN A 3 5.06 5.19 31.57
N ASP A 4 4.31 4.14 31.97
CA ASP A 4 4.88 3.03 32.75
C ASP A 4 5.71 2.05 31.91
N ILE A 5 5.42 1.94 30.61
CA ILE A 5 6.13 0.97 29.75
C ILE A 5 7.57 1.43 29.44
N ARG A 6 7.79 2.74 29.30
CA ARG A 6 9.15 3.28 29.04
C ARG A 6 10.06 3.15 30.25
N THR A 7 9.54 3.33 31.45
CA THR A 7 10.30 3.16 32.71
C THR A 7 10.62 1.71 32.97
N PHE A 8 9.74 0.78 32.60
CA PHE A 8 9.97 -0.65 32.73
C PHE A 8 11.11 -1.17 31.83
N PHE A 9 11.16 -0.72 30.56
CA PHE A 9 12.24 -1.09 29.64
C PHE A 9 13.59 -0.44 30.01
N ALA A 10 13.60 0.74 30.57
CA ALA A 10 14.82 1.40 31.04
C ALA A 10 15.42 0.67 32.26
N ALA A 11 14.59 0.15 33.15
CA ALA A 11 15.03 -0.64 34.32
C ALA A 11 15.63 -1.99 33.93
N LEU A 12 15.10 -2.66 32.89
CA LEU A 12 15.63 -3.93 32.37
C LEU A 12 17.00 -3.80 31.70
N ALA A 13 17.28 -2.63 31.06
CA ALA A 13 18.56 -2.38 30.41
C ALA A 13 19.73 -2.14 31.37
N SER A 14 19.46 -1.84 32.66
CA SER A 14 20.48 -1.56 33.68
C SER A 14 20.91 -2.79 34.49
N LEU A 15 20.25 -3.94 34.31
CA LEU A 15 20.63 -5.17 35.02
C LEU A 15 21.91 -5.76 34.39
N LYS A 16 23.02 -5.71 35.13
CA LYS A 16 24.27 -6.44 34.82
C LYS A 16 24.02 -7.96 35.02
N VAL A 17 23.46 -8.60 33.97
CA VAL A 17 23.21 -10.04 33.99
C VAL A 17 24.48 -10.78 33.54
N SER A 18 24.95 -11.73 34.33
CA SER A 18 26.09 -12.60 34.05
C SER A 18 25.90 -13.33 32.71
N ARG A 19 27.02 -13.54 31.99
CA ARG A 19 27.05 -14.16 30.64
C ARG A 19 26.35 -15.53 30.55
N HIS A 20 26.23 -16.24 31.63
CA HIS A 20 25.64 -17.59 31.68
C HIS A 20 24.12 -17.61 31.88
N VAL A 21 23.50 -16.49 32.26
CA VAL A 21 22.05 -16.39 32.51
C VAL A 21 21.27 -15.84 31.35
N LYS A 22 21.96 -15.18 30.40
CA LYS A 22 21.32 -14.55 29.24
C LYS A 22 20.48 -15.48 28.33
N PRO A 23 20.91 -16.70 27.98
CA PRO A 23 20.09 -17.58 27.13
C PRO A 23 18.81 -18.07 27.84
N ALA A 24 18.85 -18.28 29.14
CA ALA A 24 17.67 -18.74 29.89
C ALA A 24 16.59 -17.64 30.06
N LEU A 25 17.03 -16.38 30.21
CA LEU A 25 16.10 -15.24 30.30
C LEU A 25 15.38 -14.95 28.94
N TRP A 26 16.08 -15.14 27.85
CA TRP A 26 15.50 -14.93 26.52
C TRP A 26 14.46 -15.99 26.14
N THR A 27 14.66 -17.23 26.59
CA THR A 27 13.67 -18.30 26.37
C THR A 27 12.40 -18.10 27.20
N MET A 28 12.51 -17.56 28.43
CA MET A 28 11.35 -17.25 29.24
C MET A 28 10.53 -16.05 28.72
N VAL A 29 11.19 -14.99 28.23
CA VAL A 29 10.51 -13.84 27.63
C VAL A 29 9.89 -14.22 26.31
N GLY A 30 10.54 -15.07 25.52
CA GLY A 30 10.00 -15.58 24.24
C GLY A 30 8.74 -16.42 24.43
N SER A 31 8.67 -17.26 25.46
CA SER A 31 7.49 -18.09 25.71
C SER A 31 6.29 -17.31 26.26
N MET A 32 6.51 -16.22 27.02
CA MET A 32 5.42 -15.36 27.47
C MET A 32 4.81 -14.49 26.38
N LEU A 33 5.58 -14.14 25.33
CA LEU A 33 5.06 -13.38 24.18
C LEU A 33 4.26 -14.27 23.20
N PHE A 34 4.50 -15.59 23.20
CA PHE A 34 3.83 -16.49 22.26
C PHE A 34 2.43 -16.94 22.73
N THR A 35 2.15 -16.89 24.03
CA THR A 35 0.82 -17.23 24.57
C THR A 35 -0.19 -16.07 24.49
N ALA A 36 0.24 -14.83 24.25
CA ALA A 36 -0.64 -13.68 24.06
C ALA A 36 -1.07 -13.45 22.60
N ALA A 37 -0.49 -14.20 21.63
CA ALA A 37 -0.73 -14.02 20.21
C ALA A 37 -1.79 -14.94 19.59
N ALA A 38 -2.55 -15.68 20.41
CA ALA A 38 -3.61 -16.56 19.93
C ALA A 38 -5.01 -15.93 20.00
N GLN A 39 -5.11 -14.61 19.92
CA GLN A 39 -6.37 -13.96 19.56
C GLN A 39 -6.22 -13.43 18.14
N THR A 40 -6.72 -14.20 17.21
CA THR A 40 -7.00 -13.77 15.85
C THR A 40 -8.07 -12.68 15.88
N THR A 41 -7.68 -11.46 16.19
CA THR A 41 -8.45 -10.33 15.72
C THR A 41 -8.09 -10.22 14.24
N ALA A 42 -9.01 -10.69 13.40
CA ALA A 42 -9.06 -10.27 12.01
C ALA A 42 -9.06 -8.73 12.04
N TYR A 43 -7.89 -8.13 11.79
CA TYR A 43 -7.84 -6.73 11.44
C TYR A 43 -8.49 -6.64 10.06
N GLY A 44 -9.83 -6.52 10.06
CA GLY A 44 -10.53 -6.01 8.93
C GLY A 44 -9.87 -4.68 8.59
N LEU A 45 -9.39 -4.54 7.39
CA LEU A 45 -9.03 -3.27 6.80
C LEU A 45 -10.30 -2.43 6.75
N GLU A 46 -10.63 -1.77 7.87
CA GLU A 46 -11.61 -0.71 7.88
C GLU A 46 -11.04 0.44 7.06
N PHE A 47 -11.32 0.41 5.78
CA PHE A 47 -11.22 1.60 4.96
C PHE A 47 -12.37 2.52 5.38
N PRO A 48 -12.12 3.72 5.91
CA PRO A 48 -13.18 4.69 6.11
C PRO A 48 -13.57 5.24 4.73
N MET A 49 -14.37 4.46 4.00
CA MET A 49 -15.03 4.90 2.76
C MET A 49 -16.48 5.28 3.09
N THR A 50 -16.68 6.28 3.94
CA THR A 50 -17.92 7.03 3.96
C THR A 50 -17.80 8.27 3.07
N THR A 51 -17.60 8.06 1.79
CA THR A 51 -18.02 9.04 0.79
C THR A 51 -19.43 8.67 0.39
N SER A 52 -20.43 9.42 0.88
CA SER A 52 -21.79 9.36 0.39
C SER A 52 -21.77 9.66 -1.11
N LEU A 53 -21.86 8.62 -1.94
CA LEU A 53 -22.16 8.74 -3.36
C LEU A 53 -23.62 9.18 -3.47
N THR A 54 -23.85 10.47 -3.63
CA THR A 54 -25.14 10.99 -4.10
C THR A 54 -25.27 10.58 -5.56
N LEU A 55 -25.98 9.49 -5.80
CA LEU A 55 -26.45 9.11 -7.13
C LEU A 55 -27.43 10.19 -7.63
N PRO A 56 -27.29 10.67 -8.88
CA PRO A 56 -28.30 11.56 -9.47
C PRO A 56 -29.62 10.79 -9.56
N THR A 57 -30.66 11.33 -8.91
CA THR A 57 -32.01 10.79 -8.92
C THR A 57 -32.56 10.84 -10.35
N SER A 58 -32.60 9.70 -11.03
CA SER A 58 -33.38 9.57 -12.26
C SER A 58 -34.87 9.50 -11.86
N LYS A 59 -35.61 10.54 -12.20
CA LYS A 59 -37.05 10.57 -12.12
C LYS A 59 -37.66 9.53 -13.07
N ASN A 60 -38.63 8.79 -12.55
CA ASN A 60 -39.58 7.91 -13.22
C ASN A 60 -39.15 6.49 -13.54
N LEU A 61 -39.37 5.61 -12.54
CA LEU A 61 -39.75 4.22 -12.79
C LEU A 61 -40.84 3.85 -11.76
N THR A 62 -42.09 4.00 -12.15
CA THR A 62 -43.21 3.30 -11.52
C THR A 62 -43.15 1.85 -11.91
N ALA A 63 -42.61 1.01 -11.04
CA ALA A 63 -42.76 -0.43 -11.14
C ALA A 63 -43.28 -0.94 -9.80
N SER A 64 -44.57 -1.31 -9.82
CA SER A 64 -45.20 -2.16 -8.81
C SER A 64 -44.50 -3.54 -8.88
N GLY A 65 -43.68 -3.86 -7.89
CA GLY A 65 -42.98 -5.13 -7.80
C GLY A 65 -42.31 -5.25 -6.45
N THR A 66 -42.61 -6.32 -5.74
CA THR A 66 -42.06 -6.83 -4.48
C THR A 66 -40.58 -6.39 -4.25
N LEU A 67 -40.35 -5.79 -3.07
CA LEU A 67 -39.04 -5.32 -2.60
C LEU A 67 -37.98 -6.44 -2.74
N PRO A 68 -36.85 -6.17 -3.40
CA PRO A 68 -35.76 -7.14 -3.43
C PRO A 68 -35.21 -7.34 -2.02
N SER A 69 -34.97 -8.57 -1.63
CA SER A 69 -34.37 -8.95 -0.36
C SER A 69 -33.06 -8.19 -0.11
N ALA A 70 -32.81 -7.79 1.12
CA ALA A 70 -31.59 -7.09 1.54
C ALA A 70 -30.27 -7.76 1.07
N ALA A 71 -30.31 -9.07 0.82
CA ALA A 71 -29.20 -9.86 0.23
C ALA A 71 -28.85 -9.40 -1.19
N LEU A 72 -29.82 -9.06 -2.04
CA LEU A 72 -29.59 -8.63 -3.42
C LEU A 72 -28.92 -7.24 -3.50
N VAL A 73 -29.17 -6.38 -2.54
CA VAL A 73 -28.53 -5.04 -2.48
C VAL A 73 -27.05 -5.14 -2.10
N GLY A 74 -26.71 -6.11 -1.24
CA GLY A 74 -25.30 -6.39 -0.88
C GLY A 74 -24.49 -6.92 -2.07
N GLU A 75 -25.02 -7.91 -2.79
CA GLU A 75 -24.33 -8.51 -3.95
C GLU A 75 -24.12 -7.51 -5.09
N THR A 76 -25.09 -6.63 -5.37
CA THR A 76 -24.94 -5.60 -6.40
C THR A 76 -23.86 -4.58 -6.06
N SER A 77 -23.69 -4.25 -4.79
CA SER A 77 -22.63 -3.32 -4.35
C SER A 77 -21.24 -3.95 -4.44
N GLU A 78 -21.08 -5.23 -4.11
CA GLU A 78 -19.82 -5.95 -4.25
C GLU A 78 -19.42 -6.10 -5.72
N MET A 79 -20.34 -6.51 -6.59
CA MET A 79 -20.10 -6.60 -8.03
C MET A 79 -19.71 -5.25 -8.64
N ALA A 80 -20.36 -4.16 -8.23
CA ALA A 80 -20.00 -2.80 -8.67
C ALA A 80 -18.60 -2.40 -8.21
N LEU A 81 -18.22 -2.75 -6.98
CA LEU A 81 -16.87 -2.50 -6.46
C LEU A 81 -15.81 -3.29 -7.24
N VAL A 82 -16.04 -4.57 -7.48
CA VAL A 82 -15.13 -5.44 -8.27
C VAL A 82 -14.98 -4.89 -9.68
N ALA A 83 -16.08 -4.51 -10.34
CA ALA A 83 -16.05 -3.90 -11.67
C ALA A 83 -15.24 -2.59 -11.68
N TYR A 84 -15.44 -1.73 -10.68
CA TYR A 84 -14.68 -0.48 -10.53
C TYR A 84 -13.18 -0.77 -10.35
N MET A 85 -12.81 -1.69 -9.48
CA MET A 85 -11.41 -2.06 -9.25
C MET A 85 -10.77 -2.63 -10.53
N SER A 86 -11.47 -3.49 -11.25
CA SER A 86 -11.01 -4.05 -12.54
C SER A 86 -10.80 -2.95 -13.57
N GLN A 87 -11.71 -1.98 -13.65
CA GLN A 87 -11.59 -0.83 -14.56
C GLN A 87 -10.38 0.04 -14.21
N GLN A 88 -10.06 0.22 -12.91
CA GLN A 88 -8.86 0.94 -12.49
C GLN A 88 -7.59 0.21 -12.96
N VAL A 89 -7.53 -1.12 -12.82
CA VAL A 89 -6.39 -1.92 -13.27
C VAL A 89 -6.22 -1.80 -14.79
N GLU A 90 -7.30 -1.94 -15.57
CA GLU A 90 -7.23 -1.80 -17.03
C GLU A 90 -6.81 -0.39 -17.45
N SER A 91 -7.37 0.64 -16.83
CA SER A 91 -6.96 2.03 -17.09
C SER A 91 -5.46 2.25 -16.79
N ALA A 92 -4.94 1.64 -15.73
CA ALA A 92 -3.53 1.78 -15.33
C ALA A 92 -2.55 1.05 -16.26
N ARG A 93 -3.01 0.21 -17.18
CA ARG A 93 -2.16 -0.41 -18.22
C ARG A 93 -1.63 0.63 -19.21
N GLU A 94 -2.37 1.71 -19.37
CA GLU A 94 -1.97 2.84 -20.17
C GLU A 94 -1.26 3.90 -19.30
N LYS A 95 -0.25 4.55 -19.87
CA LYS A 95 0.55 5.57 -19.16
C LYS A 95 -0.31 6.66 -18.52
N ALA A 96 -1.27 7.20 -19.22
CA ALA A 96 -2.14 8.27 -18.71
C ALA A 96 -3.00 7.80 -17.53
N GLY A 97 -3.53 6.58 -17.60
CA GLY A 97 -4.29 5.97 -16.51
C GLY A 97 -3.42 5.69 -15.28
N ALA A 98 -2.22 5.12 -15.48
CA ALA A 98 -1.24 4.90 -14.41
C ALA A 98 -0.88 6.21 -13.69
N GLN A 99 -0.64 7.28 -14.45
CA GLN A 99 -0.36 8.61 -13.92
C GLN A 99 -1.52 9.19 -13.11
N LYS A 100 -2.76 9.04 -13.61
CA LYS A 100 -3.97 9.49 -12.91
C LYS A 100 -4.15 8.77 -11.58
N ILE A 101 -3.97 7.45 -11.56
CA ILE A 101 -4.10 6.63 -10.36
C ILE A 101 -3.00 6.96 -9.36
N ALA A 102 -1.75 7.09 -9.81
CA ALA A 102 -0.65 7.48 -8.93
C ALA A 102 -0.90 8.84 -8.28
N LYS A 103 -1.37 9.84 -9.05
CA LYS A 103 -1.70 11.18 -8.55
C LYS A 103 -2.81 11.14 -7.49
N ALA A 104 -3.86 10.34 -7.70
CA ALA A 104 -4.92 10.15 -6.74
C ALA A 104 -4.42 9.51 -5.44
N LEU A 105 -3.65 8.42 -5.54
CA LEU A 105 -3.06 7.73 -4.38
C LEU A 105 -2.09 8.62 -3.60
N MET A 106 -1.29 9.42 -4.28
CA MET A 106 -0.38 10.39 -3.66
C MET A 106 -1.12 11.38 -2.79
N ASN A 107 -2.22 11.94 -3.31
CA ASN A 107 -3.01 12.92 -2.58
C ASN A 107 -3.72 12.29 -1.38
N VAL A 108 -4.44 11.18 -1.60
CA VAL A 108 -5.26 10.54 -0.57
C VAL A 108 -4.41 9.90 0.54
N LYS A 109 -3.35 9.16 0.16
CA LYS A 109 -2.59 8.35 1.13
C LYS A 109 -1.41 9.07 1.78
N TYR A 110 -0.80 10.04 1.08
CA TYR A 110 0.43 10.68 1.51
C TYR A 110 0.33 12.20 1.60
N SER A 111 -0.78 12.79 1.23
CA SER A 111 -0.96 14.26 1.13
C SER A 111 0.10 14.94 0.24
N TRP A 112 0.59 14.22 -0.77
CA TRP A 112 1.58 14.74 -1.72
C TRP A 112 0.89 15.44 -2.87
N GLY A 113 1.09 16.75 -2.95
CA GLY A 113 0.49 17.60 -3.98
C GLY A 113 1.28 17.64 -5.31
N GLU A 114 0.94 18.60 -6.16
CA GLU A 114 1.39 18.72 -7.56
C GLU A 114 2.92 18.77 -7.72
N LYS A 115 3.63 19.48 -6.83
CA LYS A 115 5.09 19.52 -6.83
C LYS A 115 5.71 18.14 -6.68
N GLN A 116 5.17 17.33 -5.78
CA GLN A 116 5.65 15.96 -5.56
C GLN A 116 5.30 15.07 -6.75
N TYR A 117 4.12 15.25 -7.34
CA TYR A 117 3.74 14.53 -8.55
C TYR A 117 4.70 14.83 -9.73
N THR A 118 5.08 16.08 -9.92
CA THR A 118 6.06 16.44 -10.96
C THR A 118 7.38 15.69 -10.77
N CYS A 119 7.87 15.58 -9.54
CA CYS A 119 9.08 14.82 -9.23
C CYS A 119 8.90 13.32 -9.50
N LEU A 120 7.77 12.74 -9.10
CA LEU A 120 7.44 11.34 -9.36
C LEU A 120 7.37 11.04 -10.86
N ASN A 121 6.68 11.90 -11.61
CA ASN A 121 6.53 11.76 -13.05
C ASN A 121 7.88 11.79 -13.76
N ASN A 122 8.77 12.70 -13.38
CA ASN A 122 10.12 12.75 -13.91
C ASN A 122 10.91 11.47 -13.58
N LEU A 123 10.80 10.97 -12.36
CA LEU A 123 11.48 9.77 -11.90
C LEU A 123 11.01 8.53 -12.69
N TRP A 124 9.71 8.24 -12.68
CA TRP A 124 9.18 7.04 -13.32
C TRP A 124 9.16 7.07 -14.84
N ASN A 125 9.23 8.27 -15.45
CA ASN A 125 9.55 8.38 -16.87
C ASN A 125 10.98 7.92 -17.17
N ARG A 126 11.93 8.13 -16.27
CA ARG A 126 13.31 7.66 -16.45
C ARG A 126 13.48 6.17 -16.16
N GLU A 127 12.68 5.62 -15.24
CA GLU A 127 12.75 4.21 -14.87
C GLU A 127 12.13 3.29 -15.94
N SER A 128 10.93 3.59 -16.37
CA SER A 128 10.16 2.67 -17.22
C SER A 128 9.30 3.35 -18.28
N HIS A 129 9.27 4.69 -18.33
CA HIS A 129 8.28 5.46 -19.08
C HIS A 129 6.84 5.14 -18.64
N TRP A 130 6.64 4.74 -17.36
CA TRP A 130 5.37 4.28 -16.80
C TRP A 130 4.89 2.93 -17.34
N ASN A 131 5.77 2.16 -17.96
CA ASN A 131 5.43 0.85 -18.52
C ASN A 131 5.46 -0.22 -17.42
N TYR A 132 4.31 -0.76 -17.06
CA TYR A 132 4.20 -1.81 -16.05
C TYR A 132 4.83 -3.15 -16.49
N LYS A 133 5.03 -3.38 -17.80
CA LYS A 133 5.70 -4.56 -18.36
C LYS A 133 7.22 -4.37 -18.46
N ALA A 134 7.75 -3.18 -18.15
CA ALA A 134 9.19 -2.93 -18.27
C ALA A 134 9.98 -3.93 -17.42
N HIS A 135 10.93 -4.61 -18.04
CA HIS A 135 11.80 -5.58 -17.39
C HIS A 135 13.24 -5.41 -17.83
N ASN A 136 14.13 -5.22 -16.87
CA ASN A 136 15.56 -5.17 -17.14
C ASN A 136 16.14 -6.57 -16.97
N TYR A 137 16.37 -7.26 -18.09
CA TYR A 137 16.88 -8.64 -18.10
C TYR A 137 18.28 -8.80 -17.47
N ARG A 138 19.04 -7.71 -17.35
CA ARG A 138 20.38 -7.74 -16.76
C ARG A 138 20.33 -7.67 -15.24
N SER A 139 19.48 -6.83 -14.69
CA SER A 139 19.37 -6.61 -13.24
C SER A 139 18.21 -7.38 -12.60
N GLY A 140 17.17 -7.69 -13.36
CA GLY A 140 15.89 -8.23 -12.86
C GLY A 140 14.93 -7.16 -12.34
N ALA A 141 15.22 -5.86 -12.51
CA ALA A 141 14.31 -4.79 -12.15
C ALA A 141 13.03 -4.86 -12.99
N HIS A 142 11.87 -4.61 -12.38
CA HIS A 142 10.57 -4.79 -13.03
C HIS A 142 9.57 -3.69 -12.71
N GLY A 143 8.71 -3.43 -13.70
CA GLY A 143 7.51 -2.61 -13.58
C GLY A 143 7.76 -1.11 -13.59
N ILE A 144 6.71 -0.35 -13.27
CA ILE A 144 6.68 1.12 -13.35
C ILE A 144 7.82 1.76 -12.54
N ALA A 145 8.04 1.29 -11.32
CA ALA A 145 9.03 1.83 -10.38
C ALA A 145 10.39 1.10 -10.43
N GLN A 146 10.58 0.14 -11.35
CA GLN A 146 11.78 -0.69 -11.49
C GLN A 146 12.23 -1.34 -10.16
N ALA A 147 11.28 -2.04 -9.52
CA ALA A 147 11.54 -2.73 -8.26
C ALA A 147 12.64 -3.79 -8.39
N LEU A 148 13.62 -3.80 -7.46
CA LEU A 148 14.73 -4.74 -7.45
C LEU A 148 15.01 -5.27 -6.02
N PRO A 149 14.93 -6.60 -5.76
CA PRO A 149 14.28 -7.59 -6.62
C PRO A 149 12.79 -7.32 -6.78
N ALA A 150 12.23 -7.72 -7.93
CA ALA A 150 10.82 -7.47 -8.27
C ALA A 150 9.83 -8.10 -7.27
N THR A 151 10.21 -9.21 -6.64
CA THR A 151 9.42 -9.93 -5.63
C THR A 151 9.11 -9.10 -4.39
N LYS A 152 9.81 -7.98 -4.15
CA LYS A 152 9.47 -7.04 -3.07
C LYS A 152 8.05 -6.47 -3.20
N MET A 153 7.50 -6.46 -4.41
CA MET A 153 6.14 -5.98 -4.65
C MET A 153 5.06 -6.90 -4.10
N ALA A 154 5.38 -8.18 -3.82
CA ALA A 154 4.45 -9.14 -3.22
C ALA A 154 3.98 -8.75 -1.81
N VAL A 155 4.66 -7.83 -1.13
CA VAL A 155 4.19 -7.25 0.14
C VAL A 155 2.89 -6.45 -0.01
N ILE A 156 2.58 -5.99 -1.23
CA ILE A 156 1.32 -5.31 -1.54
C ILE A 156 0.28 -6.33 -2.03
N SER A 157 0.62 -7.14 -3.05
CA SER A 157 -0.21 -8.21 -3.61
C SER A 157 0.63 -9.10 -4.52
N ASP A 158 0.26 -10.37 -4.62
CA ASP A 158 0.95 -11.36 -5.46
C ASP A 158 0.73 -11.15 -6.96
N ASP A 159 -0.24 -10.33 -7.35
CA ASP A 159 -0.58 -10.01 -8.74
C ASP A 159 0.34 -8.95 -9.38
N TRP A 160 1.37 -8.50 -8.68
CA TRP A 160 2.27 -7.42 -9.08
C TRP A 160 2.85 -7.53 -10.49
N ARG A 161 2.95 -8.75 -11.04
CA ARG A 161 3.48 -8.93 -12.41
C ARG A 161 2.56 -8.36 -13.49
N THR A 162 1.26 -8.41 -13.26
CA THR A 162 0.23 -8.08 -14.24
C THR A 162 -0.64 -6.90 -13.84
N ASN A 163 -0.57 -6.48 -12.57
CA ASN A 163 -1.35 -5.39 -12.03
C ASN A 163 -0.52 -4.12 -11.83
N PRO A 164 -0.68 -3.11 -12.70
CA PRO A 164 0.05 -1.84 -12.57
C PRO A 164 -0.33 -1.05 -11.32
N VAL A 165 -1.55 -1.21 -10.78
CA VAL A 165 -1.98 -0.53 -9.55
C VAL A 165 -1.15 -1.02 -8.35
N THR A 166 -0.91 -2.33 -8.25
CA THR A 166 -0.03 -2.94 -7.24
C THR A 166 1.39 -2.38 -7.33
N GLN A 167 1.93 -2.24 -8.55
CA GLN A 167 3.26 -1.67 -8.77
C GLN A 167 3.34 -0.19 -8.36
N ILE A 168 2.30 0.60 -8.66
CA ILE A 168 2.22 2.01 -8.26
C ILE A 168 2.17 2.12 -6.73
N GLN A 169 1.32 1.33 -6.07
CA GLN A 169 1.19 1.33 -4.62
C GLN A 169 2.52 0.97 -3.95
N TRP A 170 3.20 -0.05 -4.44
CA TRP A 170 4.50 -0.43 -3.93
C TRP A 170 5.54 0.67 -4.13
N GLY A 171 5.61 1.25 -5.32
CA GLY A 171 6.57 2.31 -5.64
C GLY A 171 6.38 3.56 -4.78
N LEU A 172 5.13 3.98 -4.53
CA LEU A 172 4.81 5.09 -3.64
C LEU A 172 5.18 4.76 -2.18
N HIS A 173 4.87 3.55 -1.73
CA HIS A 173 5.27 3.08 -0.39
C HIS A 173 6.80 3.07 -0.23
N TYR A 174 7.52 2.53 -1.21
CA TYR A 174 8.99 2.50 -1.20
C TYR A 174 9.58 3.92 -1.12
N ILE A 175 9.05 4.86 -1.92
CA ILE A 175 9.50 6.26 -1.89
C ILE A 175 9.23 6.89 -0.52
N ASN A 176 8.07 6.64 0.07
CA ASN A 176 7.72 7.17 1.39
C ASN A 176 8.69 6.67 2.47
N VAL A 177 8.91 5.36 2.53
CA VAL A 177 9.76 4.75 3.57
C VAL A 177 11.24 5.11 3.40
N ARG A 178 11.72 5.20 2.16
CA ARG A 178 13.15 5.36 1.88
C ARG A 178 13.60 6.80 1.70
N TYR A 179 12.70 7.67 1.23
CA TYR A 179 13.03 9.04 0.81
C TYR A 179 12.07 10.10 1.36
N ASP A 180 11.08 9.75 2.15
CA ASP A 180 9.98 10.57 2.66
C ASP A 180 9.04 11.09 1.57
N ASN A 181 9.56 11.45 0.41
CA ASN A 181 8.76 12.02 -0.67
C ASN A 181 9.41 11.87 -2.06
N PRO A 182 8.62 12.01 -3.14
CA PRO A 182 9.10 11.88 -4.52
C PRO A 182 10.22 12.84 -4.92
N CYS A 183 10.23 14.07 -4.43
CA CYS A 183 11.27 15.03 -4.80
C CYS A 183 12.64 14.67 -4.21
N ASN A 184 12.68 14.07 -3.03
CA ASN A 184 13.91 13.54 -2.45
C ASN A 184 14.42 12.32 -3.26
N ALA A 185 13.52 11.41 -3.65
CA ALA A 185 13.88 10.28 -4.52
C ALA A 185 14.42 10.76 -5.88
N TRP A 186 13.76 11.75 -6.50
CA TRP A 186 14.21 12.36 -7.75
C TRP A 186 15.57 13.06 -7.61
N ALA A 187 15.80 13.76 -6.49
CA ALA A 187 17.10 14.39 -6.21
C ALA A 187 18.22 13.34 -6.07
N LYS A 188 17.93 12.20 -5.44
CA LYS A 188 18.86 11.06 -5.36
C LYS A 188 19.15 10.50 -6.76
N TYR A 189 18.10 10.23 -7.56
CA TYR A 189 18.24 9.73 -8.92
C TYR A 189 19.11 10.65 -9.80
N LYS A 190 18.90 11.96 -9.73
CA LYS A 190 19.70 12.91 -10.50
C LYS A 190 21.21 12.82 -10.22
N ARG A 191 21.56 12.55 -8.97
CA ARG A 191 22.99 12.46 -8.55
C ARG A 191 23.63 11.12 -8.87
N HIS A 192 22.87 10.03 -8.74
CA HIS A 192 23.44 8.68 -8.73
C HIS A 192 22.90 7.77 -9.84
N ARG A 193 21.87 8.19 -10.58
CA ARG A 193 21.18 7.40 -11.63
C ARG A 193 20.44 6.16 -11.10
N TYR A 194 20.19 6.10 -9.79
CA TYR A 194 19.31 5.12 -9.13
C TYR A 194 18.67 5.76 -7.89
N TYR A 195 17.60 5.15 -7.42
CA TYR A 195 16.93 5.54 -6.18
C TYR A 195 16.46 4.30 -5.41
#